data_19227b28617d816e08de8c6c38d64017
#
_entry.id   19227b28617d816e08de8c6c38d64017
#
_cell.length_a   1.000
_cell.length_b   1.000
_cell.length_c   1.000
_cell.angle_alpha   90.00
_cell.angle_beta   90.00
_cell.angle_gamma   90.00
#
_symmetry.space_group_name_H-M   'P 1'
#
loop_
_entity.id
_entity.type
_entity.pdbx_description
1 polymer ?
#
loop_
_entity_poly.entity_id
_entity_poly.type
_entity_poly.pdbx_seq_one_letter_code
_entity_poly.pdbx_strand_id
1 'polypeptide(L)' 'LLAIAVAEEFQQTGLGKILFNAGKNELQNRGAEKLFLEVRESNEKAKKFYQNLGAVFIGTRTKYYKNGESAILYRIDF' A
#
# COMPACT_ATOMS: atom_id res chain seq x y z
N LEU A 1 12.51 -7.68 -6.45
CA LEU A 1 11.45 -7.04 -5.66
C LEU A 1 10.33 -6.56 -6.58
N LEU A 2 9.12 -7.02 -6.31
CA LEU A 2 7.93 -6.60 -7.04
C LEU A 2 7.18 -5.57 -6.21
N ALA A 3 6.60 -4.58 -6.88
CA ALA A 3 5.88 -3.51 -6.20
C ALA A 3 4.60 -3.14 -6.95
N ILE A 4 3.61 -2.68 -6.19
CA ILE A 4 2.37 -2.12 -6.73
C ILE A 4 2.29 -0.67 -6.25
N ALA A 5 1.93 0.23 -7.16
CA ALA A 5 1.65 1.61 -6.82
C ALA A 5 0.37 2.07 -7.52
N VAL A 6 -0.45 2.82 -6.82
CA VAL A 6 -1.65 3.44 -7.37
C VAL A 6 -1.52 4.94 -7.15
N ALA A 7 -1.65 5.72 -8.22
CA ALA A 7 -1.58 7.17 -8.13
C ALA A 7 -2.62 7.70 -7.14
N GLU A 8 -2.25 8.71 -6.36
CA GLU A 8 -3.08 9.22 -5.29
C GLU A 8 -4.48 9.64 -5.75
N GLU A 9 -4.57 10.26 -6.93
CA GLU A 9 -5.85 10.69 -7.49
C GLU A 9 -6.82 9.53 -7.75
N PHE A 10 -6.33 8.30 -7.88
CA PHE A 10 -7.17 7.12 -8.11
C PHE A 10 -7.52 6.35 -6.84
N GLN A 11 -6.86 6.63 -5.73
CA GLN A 11 -7.03 5.84 -4.50
C GLN A 11 -8.43 5.96 -3.88
N GLN A 12 -9.15 7.02 -4.18
CA GLN A 12 -10.50 7.25 -3.66
C GLN A 12 -11.60 6.92 -4.65
N THR A 13 -11.25 6.33 -5.78
CA THR A 13 -12.20 5.96 -6.82
C THR A 13 -12.24 4.45 -6.99
N GLY A 14 -13.30 3.94 -7.60
CA GLY A 14 -13.35 2.53 -7.97
C GLY A 14 -12.21 2.11 -8.91
N LEU A 15 -11.69 3.06 -9.69
CA LEU A 15 -10.58 2.79 -10.60
C LEU A 15 -9.29 2.42 -9.86
N GLY A 16 -9.00 3.08 -8.73
CA GLY A 16 -7.83 2.75 -7.90
C GLY A 16 -7.87 1.32 -7.42
N LYS A 17 -9.04 0.86 -6.98
CA LYS A 17 -9.24 -0.52 -6.54
C LYS A 17 -9.04 -1.51 -7.68
N ILE A 18 -9.55 -1.20 -8.87
CA ILE A 18 -9.39 -2.04 -10.06
C ILE A 18 -7.91 -2.17 -10.43
N LEU A 19 -7.17 -1.06 -10.44
CA LEU A 19 -5.74 -1.04 -10.75
C LEU A 19 -4.95 -1.84 -9.72
N PHE A 20 -5.27 -1.68 -8.44
CA PHE A 20 -4.61 -2.44 -7.39
C PHE A 20 -4.83 -3.95 -7.56
N ASN A 21 -6.07 -4.36 -7.80
CA ASN A 21 -6.40 -5.77 -7.95
C ASN A 21 -5.71 -6.38 -9.19
N ALA A 22 -5.59 -5.63 -10.27
CA ALA A 22 -4.86 -6.09 -11.45
C ALA A 22 -3.38 -6.32 -11.13
N GLY A 23 -2.74 -5.39 -10.43
CA GLY A 23 -1.34 -5.54 -10.00
C GLY A 23 -1.17 -6.70 -9.03
N LYS A 24 -2.09 -6.85 -8.09
CA LYS A 24 -2.08 -7.95 -7.13
C LYS A 24 -2.15 -9.30 -7.84
N ASN A 25 -3.05 -9.45 -8.80
CA ASN A 25 -3.20 -10.69 -9.56
C ASN A 25 -1.91 -11.03 -10.31
N GLU A 26 -1.28 -10.03 -10.91
CA GLU A 26 0.01 -10.22 -11.60
C GLU A 26 1.09 -10.72 -10.64
N LEU A 27 1.18 -10.13 -9.44
CA LEU A 27 2.14 -10.55 -8.44
C LEU A 27 1.87 -11.97 -7.95
N GLN A 28 0.59 -12.32 -7.73
CA GLN A 28 0.22 -13.67 -7.35
C GLN A 28 0.60 -14.68 -8.43
N ASN A 29 0.39 -14.36 -9.69
CA ASN A 29 0.75 -15.22 -10.82
C ASN A 29 2.27 -15.45 -10.89
N ARG A 30 3.05 -14.53 -10.35
CA ARG A 30 4.52 -14.65 -10.26
C ARG A 30 4.97 -15.32 -8.96
N GLY A 31 4.06 -15.83 -8.16
CA GLY A 31 4.37 -16.57 -6.93
C GLY A 31 4.47 -15.73 -5.67
N ALA A 32 4.12 -14.45 -5.71
CA ALA A 32 4.12 -13.62 -4.52
C ALA A 32 3.00 -14.03 -3.57
N GLU A 33 3.31 -14.13 -2.28
CA GLU A 33 2.34 -14.49 -1.23
C GLU A 33 1.96 -13.29 -0.38
N LYS A 34 2.78 -12.26 -0.38
CA LYS A 34 2.61 -11.06 0.47
C LYS A 34 3.05 -9.82 -0.28
N LEU A 35 2.48 -8.69 0.11
CA LEU A 35 2.88 -7.38 -0.36
C LEU A 35 3.14 -6.49 0.86
N PHE A 36 4.30 -5.83 0.90
CA PHE A 36 4.63 -4.86 1.93
C PHE A 36 4.50 -3.46 1.38
N LEU A 37 3.91 -2.56 2.16
CA LEU A 37 3.61 -1.18 1.76
C LEU A 37 4.19 -0.20 2.76
N GLU A 38 4.71 0.93 2.28
CA GLU A 38 5.12 2.05 3.11
C GLU A 38 4.24 3.26 2.77
N VAL A 39 3.65 3.87 3.79
CA VAL A 39 2.74 5.01 3.63
C VAL A 39 3.20 6.11 4.59
N ARG A 40 3.26 7.38 4.13
CA ARG A 40 3.54 8.50 5.03
C ARG A 40 2.47 8.58 6.12
N GLU A 41 2.89 8.85 7.35
CA GLU A 41 1.95 8.91 8.48
C GLU A 41 0.87 9.96 8.30
N SER A 42 1.15 11.05 7.58
CA SER A 42 0.17 12.11 7.31
C SER A 42 -0.79 11.79 6.17
N ASN A 43 -0.53 10.72 5.42
CA ASN A 43 -1.37 10.38 4.26
C ASN A 43 -2.55 9.50 4.68
N GLU A 44 -3.57 10.15 5.28
CA GLU A 44 -4.76 9.47 5.77
C GLU A 44 -5.54 8.77 4.65
N LYS A 45 -5.55 9.36 3.47
CA LYS A 45 -6.25 8.78 2.30
C LYS A 45 -5.63 7.46 1.88
N ALA A 46 -4.30 7.40 1.79
CA ALA A 46 -3.60 6.18 1.43
C ALA A 46 -3.77 5.10 2.50
N LYS A 47 -3.66 5.48 3.78
CA LYS A 47 -3.87 4.53 4.88
C LYS A 47 -5.25 3.89 4.79
N LYS A 48 -6.28 4.70 4.59
CA LYS A 48 -7.65 4.21 4.48
C LYS A 48 -7.85 3.33 3.26
N PHE A 49 -7.28 3.74 2.12
CA PHE A 49 -7.34 2.98 0.88
C PHE A 49 -6.79 1.56 1.06
N TYR A 50 -5.58 1.45 1.61
CA TYR A 50 -4.95 0.14 1.78
C TYR A 50 -5.60 -0.69 2.89
N GLN A 51 -6.07 -0.06 3.97
CA GLN A 51 -6.82 -0.76 5.01
C GLN A 51 -8.11 -1.37 4.45
N ASN A 52 -8.80 -0.67 3.58
CA ASN A 52 -10.01 -1.18 2.92
C ASN A 52 -9.71 -2.35 1.99
N LEU A 53 -8.47 -2.48 1.54
CA LEU A 53 -8.01 -3.61 0.71
C LEU A 53 -7.47 -4.77 1.54
N GLY A 54 -7.58 -4.69 2.87
CA GLY A 54 -7.14 -5.76 3.76
C GLY A 54 -5.73 -5.62 4.29
N ALA A 55 -5.10 -4.44 4.15
CA ALA A 55 -3.77 -4.21 4.69
C ALA A 55 -3.77 -4.23 6.21
N VAL A 56 -2.78 -4.89 6.79
CA VAL A 56 -2.59 -5.00 8.24
C VAL A 56 -1.39 -4.17 8.64
N PHE A 57 -1.56 -3.34 9.68
CA PHE A 57 -0.46 -2.56 10.25
C PHE A 57 0.58 -3.50 10.86
N ILE A 58 1.86 -3.31 10.49
CA ILE A 58 2.94 -4.16 11.00
C ILE A 58 4.06 -3.39 11.67
N GLY A 59 4.09 -2.06 11.58
CA GLY A 59 5.13 -1.29 12.25
C GLY A 59 5.26 0.12 11.71
N THR A 60 6.26 0.82 12.24
CA THR A 60 6.55 2.21 11.89
C THR A 60 8.05 2.38 11.74
N ARG A 61 8.49 3.06 10.68
CA ARG A 61 9.87 3.53 10.53
C ARG A 61 9.90 4.99 10.93
N THR A 62 10.37 5.28 12.13
CA THR A 62 10.37 6.61 12.69
C THR A 62 11.31 7.54 11.90
N LYS A 63 10.81 8.74 11.57
CA LYS A 63 11.58 9.78 10.86
C LYS A 63 12.22 9.28 9.57
N TYR A 64 11.49 8.45 8.83
CA TYR A 64 11.99 7.81 7.62
C TYR A 64 12.14 8.78 6.45
N TYR A 65 11.20 9.73 6.31
CA TYR A 65 11.22 10.70 5.21
C TYR A 65 12.03 11.95 5.58
N LYS A 66 12.53 12.66 4.56
CA LYS A 66 13.39 13.84 4.74
C LYS A 66 12.76 14.95 5.58
N ASN A 67 11.44 15.10 5.55
CA ASN A 67 10.72 16.10 6.32
C ASN A 67 10.47 15.68 7.79
N GLY A 68 11.02 14.55 8.21
CA GLY A 68 10.85 14.05 9.57
C GLY A 68 9.63 13.17 9.77
N GLU A 69 8.80 12.99 8.76
CA GLU A 69 7.65 12.08 8.88
C GLU A 69 8.07 10.64 8.99
N SER A 70 7.30 9.88 9.74
CA SER A 70 7.46 8.43 9.83
C SER A 70 6.76 7.72 8.69
N ALA A 71 7.22 6.53 8.36
CA ALA A 71 6.54 5.63 7.43
C ALA A 71 5.72 4.62 8.23
N ILE A 72 4.47 4.46 7.85
CA ILE A 72 3.60 3.42 8.40
C ILE A 72 3.72 2.20 7.50
N LEU A 73 3.98 1.06 8.09
CA LEU A 73 4.21 -0.18 7.35
C LEU A 73 2.99 -1.08 7.43
N TYR A 74 2.57 -1.55 6.27
CA TYR A 74 1.44 -2.48 6.14
C TYR A 74 1.85 -3.72 5.37
N ARG A 75 1.12 -4.80 5.62
CA ARG A 75 1.24 -6.05 4.87
C ARG A 75 -0.13 -6.45 4.34
N ILE A 76 -0.15 -6.91 3.09
CA ILE A 76 -1.33 -7.54 2.50
C ILE A 76 -0.95 -8.97 2.17
N ASP A 77 -1.71 -9.94 2.69
CA ASP A 77 -1.53 -11.36 2.38
C ASP A 77 -2.44 -11.73 1.21
N PHE A 78 -1.90 -12.45 0.27
CA PHE A 78 -2.62 -12.88 -0.93
C PHE A 78 -3.32 -14.22 -0.74
#